data_dfcaddafe805a6736a7a016489a12b15
#
_entry.id   dfcaddafe805a6736a7a016489a12b15
#
_cell.length_a   1.000
_cell.length_b   1.000
_cell.length_c   1.000
_cell.angle_alpha   90.00
_cell.angle_beta   90.00
_cell.angle_gamma   90.00
#
_symmetry.space_group_name_H-M   'P 1'
#
loop_
_entity.id
_entity.type
_entity.pdbx_description
1 polymer ?
#
loop_
_entity_poly.entity_id
_entity_poly.type
_entity_poly.pdbx_seq_one_letter_code
_entity_poly.pdbx_strand_id
1 'polypeptide(L)'
;MFTHLSVRHFATVDQLELEPEPGLTVISGETGAGKSVIIDALSLTLGERADSAVVRPGCDRAEVLTTFDVADNPAARAWLGERELDNGNECLLRRTVRADGRSRAYINGTPTPLTEVRELGEMLISIHSQHEHQALLRKETHRQLLDNFAEAGAQAEQVRDHWRAWQKARRAHDQALAGAREQTERQELLRFQLEELDALALSEGELPELEQEQQRLGNAEALIRLCQQAVTALYDGDEGTCNDQLGQVSHWVEEARR
;
A
#
# COMPACT_ATOMS: atom_id res chain seq x y z
N MET A 1 3.04 34.99 6.66
CA MET A 1 1.93 35.97 6.82
C MET A 1 1.34 36.27 5.43
N PHE A 2 0.00 36.45 5.30
CA PHE A 2 -0.61 36.88 4.03
C PHE A 2 -0.30 38.38 3.76
N THR A 3 0.27 38.66 2.57
CA THR A 3 0.81 39.99 2.25
C THR A 3 0.14 40.68 1.05
N HIS A 4 -0.35 39.88 0.08
CA HIS A 4 -0.94 40.46 -1.13
C HIS A 4 -1.97 39.53 -1.76
N LEU A 5 -3.07 40.10 -2.29
CA LEU A 5 -4.06 39.41 -3.11
C LEU A 5 -4.35 40.27 -4.36
N SER A 6 -4.20 39.64 -5.52
CA SER A 6 -4.64 40.21 -6.79
C SER A 6 -5.71 39.30 -7.40
N VAL A 7 -6.83 39.88 -7.76
CA VAL A 7 -7.97 39.17 -8.38
C VAL A 7 -8.33 39.85 -9.68
N ARG A 8 -8.46 39.08 -10.75
CA ARG A 8 -8.85 39.56 -12.09
C ARG A 8 -9.96 38.73 -12.70
N HIS A 9 -10.98 39.37 -13.20
CA HIS A 9 -12.14 38.80 -13.92
C HIS A 9 -12.80 37.64 -13.15
N PHE A 10 -12.96 37.82 -11.84
CA PHE A 10 -13.48 36.79 -10.94
C PHE A 10 -14.87 37.19 -10.45
N ALA A 11 -15.87 36.37 -10.72
CA ALA A 11 -17.28 36.59 -10.37
C ALA A 11 -17.74 37.99 -10.83
N THR A 12 -18.08 38.84 -9.90
CA THR A 12 -18.51 40.22 -10.17
C THR A 12 -17.36 41.24 -10.25
N VAL A 13 -16.15 40.81 -9.83
CA VAL A 13 -14.97 41.69 -9.74
C VAL A 13 -14.21 41.70 -11.07
N ASP A 14 -13.91 42.87 -11.58
CA ASP A 14 -13.06 43.06 -12.75
C ASP A 14 -11.59 43.02 -12.35
N GLN A 15 -11.21 43.87 -11.42
CA GLN A 15 -9.87 43.89 -10.82
C GLN A 15 -9.97 44.32 -9.37
N LEU A 16 -9.23 43.62 -8.49
CA LEU A 16 -9.09 43.97 -7.07
C LEU A 16 -7.62 43.71 -6.68
N GLU A 17 -7.05 44.66 -5.98
CA GLU A 17 -5.74 44.49 -5.31
C GLU A 17 -5.96 44.78 -3.83
N LEU A 18 -5.39 43.92 -2.96
CA LEU A 18 -5.46 44.04 -1.51
C LEU A 18 -4.08 43.73 -0.91
N GLU A 19 -3.57 44.68 -0.13
CA GLU A 19 -2.31 44.56 0.60
C GLU A 19 -2.58 44.74 2.09
N PRO A 20 -2.90 43.68 2.84
CA PRO A 20 -3.14 43.78 4.27
C PRO A 20 -1.84 44.07 5.02
N GLU A 21 -1.88 45.00 5.96
CA GLU A 21 -0.79 45.24 6.88
C GLU A 21 -0.72 44.16 7.99
N PRO A 22 0.43 44.02 8.66
CA PRO A 22 0.54 43.15 9.83
C PRO A 22 -0.45 43.49 10.92
N GLY A 23 -1.10 42.48 11.50
CA GLY A 23 -2.07 42.64 12.58
C GLY A 23 -3.50 42.32 12.14
N LEU A 24 -4.46 43.12 12.59
CA LEU A 24 -5.88 42.94 12.33
C LEU A 24 -6.35 43.86 11.19
N THR A 25 -6.78 43.29 10.08
CA THR A 25 -7.41 43.99 8.98
C THR A 25 -8.90 43.70 8.98
N VAL A 26 -9.74 44.76 8.95
CA VAL A 26 -11.19 44.64 8.91
C VAL A 26 -11.72 45.08 7.55
N ILE A 27 -12.45 44.19 6.86
CA ILE A 27 -13.11 44.45 5.59
C ILE A 27 -14.63 44.61 5.86
N SER A 28 -15.14 45.82 5.73
CA SER A 28 -16.55 46.12 5.93
C SER A 28 -17.24 46.55 4.62
N GLY A 29 -18.52 46.36 4.53
CA GLY A 29 -19.32 46.72 3.36
C GLY A 29 -20.73 46.13 3.42
N GLU A 30 -21.62 46.54 2.53
CA GLU A 30 -22.97 45.98 2.42
C GLU A 30 -22.95 44.52 1.96
N THR A 31 -24.04 43.78 2.24
CA THR A 31 -24.24 42.40 1.74
C THR A 31 -24.29 42.44 0.21
N GLY A 32 -23.42 41.62 -0.43
CA GLY A 32 -23.28 41.61 -1.89
C GLY A 32 -22.16 42.49 -2.45
N ALA A 33 -21.51 43.35 -1.64
CA ALA A 33 -20.43 44.23 -2.06
C ALA A 33 -19.06 43.56 -2.32
N GLY A 34 -19.02 42.24 -2.54
CA GLY A 34 -17.79 41.53 -2.90
C GLY A 34 -16.96 40.98 -1.73
N LYS A 35 -17.38 41.12 -0.45
CA LYS A 35 -16.66 40.58 0.70
C LYS A 35 -16.46 39.05 0.59
N SER A 36 -17.52 38.32 0.23
CA SER A 36 -17.44 36.88 0.02
C SER A 36 -16.51 36.50 -1.15
N VAL A 37 -16.48 37.34 -2.19
CA VAL A 37 -15.63 37.13 -3.37
C VAL A 37 -14.14 37.12 -3.01
N ILE A 38 -13.72 37.91 -2.00
CA ILE A 38 -12.32 37.89 -1.51
C ILE A 38 -12.00 36.55 -0.85
N ILE A 39 -12.92 36.02 -0.03
CA ILE A 39 -12.75 34.73 0.62
C ILE A 39 -12.75 33.60 -0.42
N ASP A 40 -13.69 33.63 -1.37
CA ASP A 40 -13.81 32.64 -2.44
C ASP A 40 -12.55 32.65 -3.35
N ALA A 41 -12.02 33.84 -3.69
CA ALA A 41 -10.79 34.00 -4.45
C ALA A 41 -9.59 33.45 -3.67
N LEU A 42 -9.49 33.74 -2.38
CA LEU A 42 -8.42 33.22 -1.52
C LEU A 42 -8.50 31.71 -1.40
N SER A 43 -9.67 31.13 -1.11
CA SER A 43 -9.91 29.70 -1.05
C SER A 43 -9.54 29.00 -2.36
N LEU A 44 -9.82 29.64 -3.50
CA LEU A 44 -9.46 29.12 -4.82
C LEU A 44 -7.93 28.97 -4.99
N THR A 45 -7.14 29.95 -4.52
CA THR A 45 -5.67 29.87 -4.59
C THR A 45 -5.10 28.84 -3.63
N LEU A 46 -5.79 28.55 -2.54
CA LEU A 46 -5.42 27.54 -1.54
C LEU A 46 -5.81 26.10 -1.94
N GLY A 47 -6.27 25.90 -3.16
CA GLY A 47 -6.49 24.55 -3.69
C GLY A 47 -7.94 24.05 -3.65
N GLU A 48 -8.92 24.93 -3.50
CA GLU A 48 -10.32 24.56 -3.69
C GLU A 48 -10.66 24.27 -5.15
N ARG A 49 -11.74 23.50 -5.35
CA ARG A 49 -12.21 23.17 -6.69
C ARG A 49 -12.76 24.43 -7.36
N ALA A 50 -12.32 24.64 -8.59
CA ALA A 50 -12.83 25.73 -9.41
C ALA A 50 -14.07 25.27 -10.20
N ASP A 51 -15.12 26.09 -10.17
CA ASP A 51 -16.22 26.04 -11.13
C ASP A 51 -15.97 27.10 -12.21
N SER A 52 -16.36 26.82 -13.47
CA SER A 52 -16.33 27.82 -14.55
C SER A 52 -17.17 29.06 -14.26
N ALA A 53 -18.19 28.93 -13.41
CA ALA A 53 -19.04 30.02 -12.96
C ALA A 53 -18.28 31.14 -12.21
N VAL A 54 -17.04 30.87 -11.74
CA VAL A 54 -16.21 31.90 -11.12
C VAL A 54 -15.59 32.88 -12.14
N VAL A 55 -15.63 32.55 -13.43
CA VAL A 55 -15.14 33.43 -14.48
C VAL A 55 -16.20 34.54 -14.75
N ARG A 56 -15.77 35.79 -14.71
CA ARG A 56 -16.66 36.93 -14.99
C ARG A 56 -17.31 36.78 -16.37
N PRO A 57 -18.63 36.99 -16.51
CA PRO A 57 -19.33 36.95 -17.79
C PRO A 57 -18.66 37.85 -18.83
N GLY A 58 -18.38 37.30 -20.01
CA GLY A 58 -17.72 38.02 -21.09
C GLY A 58 -16.19 37.99 -21.06
N CYS A 59 -15.59 37.32 -20.08
CA CYS A 59 -14.12 37.11 -20.00
C CYS A 59 -13.77 35.69 -20.30
N ASP A 60 -12.58 35.46 -20.86
CA ASP A 60 -12.07 34.12 -21.22
C ASP A 60 -11.51 33.34 -20.01
N ARG A 61 -11.04 34.06 -18.99
CA ARG A 61 -10.42 33.49 -17.81
C ARG A 61 -10.50 34.42 -16.60
N ALA A 62 -10.57 33.81 -15.42
CA ALA A 62 -10.29 34.44 -14.13
C ALA A 62 -8.86 34.11 -13.68
N GLU A 63 -8.24 35.05 -12.99
CA GLU A 63 -6.91 34.86 -12.41
C GLU A 63 -6.90 35.42 -10.98
N VAL A 64 -6.39 34.59 -10.05
CA VAL A 64 -6.17 34.97 -8.66
C VAL A 64 -4.73 34.66 -8.29
N LEU A 65 -4.10 35.63 -7.62
CA LEU A 65 -2.72 35.54 -7.18
C LEU A 65 -2.68 35.96 -5.71
N THR A 66 -2.02 35.17 -4.88
CA THR A 66 -1.80 35.46 -3.46
C THR A 66 -0.34 35.33 -3.11
N THR A 67 0.15 36.26 -2.29
CA THR A 67 1.52 36.23 -1.78
C THR A 67 1.51 36.08 -0.28
N PHE A 68 2.39 35.21 0.21
CA PHE A 68 2.61 34.96 1.63
C PHE A 68 4.09 35.18 1.97
N ASP A 69 4.35 35.87 3.05
CA ASP A 69 5.65 35.85 3.72
C ASP A 69 5.73 34.58 4.59
N VAL A 70 6.73 33.73 4.31
CA VAL A 70 6.96 32.44 4.99
C VAL A 70 8.20 32.47 5.90
N ALA A 71 8.79 33.66 6.17
CA ALA A 71 9.97 33.78 7.01
C ALA A 71 9.77 33.12 8.38
N ASP A 72 8.62 33.34 9.00
CA ASP A 72 8.24 32.82 10.32
C ASP A 72 7.47 31.48 10.25
N ASN A 73 7.44 30.82 9.11
CA ASN A 73 6.75 29.52 8.92
C ASN A 73 7.74 28.42 8.50
N PRO A 74 8.44 27.81 9.45
CA PRO A 74 9.44 26.78 9.15
C PRO A 74 8.86 25.55 8.44
N ALA A 75 7.59 25.18 8.71
CA ALA A 75 6.94 24.05 8.08
C ALA A 75 6.71 24.28 6.57
N ALA A 76 6.18 25.46 6.20
CA ALA A 76 5.98 25.82 4.80
C ALA A 76 7.32 25.97 4.05
N ARG A 77 8.34 26.53 4.70
CA ARG A 77 9.69 26.65 4.10
C ARG A 77 10.33 25.28 3.84
N ALA A 78 10.26 24.37 4.81
CA ALA A 78 10.77 23.01 4.64
C ALA A 78 10.05 22.29 3.50
N TRP A 79 8.71 22.40 3.45
CA TRP A 79 7.88 21.81 2.40
C TRP A 79 8.23 22.33 1.01
N LEU A 80 8.44 23.66 0.87
CA LEU A 80 8.86 24.29 -0.40
C LEU A 80 10.26 23.86 -0.80
N GLY A 81 11.20 23.78 0.15
CA GLY A 81 12.58 23.36 -0.11
C GLY A 81 12.69 21.89 -0.55
N GLU A 82 11.94 20.98 0.07
CA GLU A 82 11.90 19.55 -0.32
C GLU A 82 11.42 19.33 -1.75
N ARG A 83 10.66 20.27 -2.32
CA ARG A 83 10.08 20.19 -3.67
C ARG A 83 10.76 21.11 -4.69
N GLU A 84 11.84 21.76 -4.29
CA GLU A 84 12.58 22.74 -5.14
C GLU A 84 11.68 23.90 -5.63
N LEU A 85 10.70 24.27 -4.80
CA LEU A 85 9.74 25.34 -5.07
C LEU A 85 10.00 26.61 -4.23
N ASP A 86 11.10 26.68 -3.50
CA ASP A 86 11.46 27.82 -2.67
C ASP A 86 11.76 29.08 -3.47
N ASN A 87 11.39 30.25 -2.91
CA ASN A 87 11.66 31.56 -3.44
C ASN A 87 12.01 32.53 -2.29
N GLY A 88 13.02 32.18 -1.51
CA GLY A 88 13.41 32.93 -0.34
C GLY A 88 12.33 32.95 0.75
N ASN A 89 11.89 34.12 1.15
CA ASN A 89 10.85 34.27 2.18
C ASN A 89 9.45 34.48 1.60
N GLU A 90 9.31 34.49 0.28
CA GLU A 90 8.01 34.68 -0.38
C GLU A 90 7.48 33.36 -0.94
N CYS A 91 6.18 33.16 -0.78
CA CYS A 91 5.44 32.10 -1.44
C CYS A 91 4.29 32.70 -2.24
N LEU A 92 4.37 32.57 -3.56
CA LEU A 92 3.40 33.06 -4.52
C LEU A 92 2.51 31.91 -4.99
N LEU A 93 1.22 31.97 -4.66
CA LEU A 93 0.22 31.06 -5.22
C LEU A 93 -0.57 31.76 -6.31
N ARG A 94 -0.68 31.13 -7.47
CA ARG A 94 -1.47 31.63 -8.58
C ARG A 94 -2.45 30.58 -9.07
N ARG A 95 -3.68 30.99 -9.27
CA ARG A 95 -4.75 30.16 -9.82
C ARG A 95 -5.32 30.81 -11.07
N THR A 96 -5.45 30.03 -12.14
CA THR A 96 -6.14 30.46 -13.36
C THR A 96 -7.29 29.50 -13.65
N VAL A 97 -8.47 30.05 -13.92
CA VAL A 97 -9.67 29.31 -14.32
C VAL A 97 -10.17 29.86 -15.63
N ARG A 98 -10.40 29.01 -16.62
CA ARG A 98 -10.93 29.38 -17.92
C ARG A 98 -12.43 29.17 -17.99
N ALA A 99 -13.09 29.91 -18.86
CA ALA A 99 -14.52 29.75 -19.12
C ALA A 99 -14.92 28.35 -19.62
N ASP A 100 -13.97 27.59 -20.20
CA ASP A 100 -14.15 26.21 -20.61
C ASP A 100 -14.05 25.18 -19.44
N GLY A 101 -13.90 25.66 -18.19
CA GLY A 101 -13.78 24.84 -16.98
C GLY A 101 -12.37 24.33 -16.67
N ARG A 102 -11.40 24.54 -17.57
CA ARG A 102 -10.01 24.16 -17.29
C ARG A 102 -9.39 25.09 -16.26
N SER A 103 -8.66 24.52 -15.31
CA SER A 103 -7.97 25.33 -14.31
C SER A 103 -6.53 24.85 -14.12
N ARG A 104 -5.65 25.80 -13.74
CA ARG A 104 -4.25 25.53 -13.43
C ARG A 104 -3.85 26.25 -12.16
N ALA A 105 -3.00 25.59 -11.38
CA ALA A 105 -2.42 26.16 -10.18
C ALA A 105 -0.90 26.24 -10.31
N TYR A 106 -0.31 27.21 -9.65
CA TYR A 106 1.13 27.46 -9.67
C TYR A 106 1.61 27.86 -8.29
N ILE A 107 2.78 27.34 -7.91
CA ILE A 107 3.54 27.78 -6.75
C ILE A 107 4.84 28.38 -7.25
N ASN A 108 5.12 29.62 -6.89
CA ASN A 108 6.33 30.34 -7.31
C ASN A 108 6.61 30.27 -8.82
N GLY A 109 5.53 30.32 -9.63
CA GLY A 109 5.60 30.25 -11.09
C GLY A 109 5.63 28.86 -11.67
N THR A 110 5.84 27.81 -10.89
CA THR A 110 5.87 26.42 -11.30
C THR A 110 4.46 25.81 -11.31
N PRO A 111 4.00 25.20 -12.42
CA PRO A 111 2.74 24.48 -12.45
C PRO A 111 2.75 23.32 -11.46
N THR A 112 1.77 23.29 -10.55
CA THR A 112 1.72 22.35 -9.44
C THR A 112 0.36 21.66 -9.35
N PRO A 113 0.30 20.35 -9.00
CA PRO A 113 -0.95 19.65 -8.75
C PRO A 113 -1.76 20.30 -7.64
N LEU A 114 -3.09 20.28 -7.78
CA LEU A 114 -4.00 20.92 -6.82
C LEU A 114 -3.91 20.34 -5.40
N THR A 115 -3.58 19.07 -5.30
CA THR A 115 -3.36 18.38 -4.00
C THR A 115 -2.20 18.98 -3.23
N GLU A 116 -1.10 19.28 -3.89
CA GLU A 116 0.09 19.90 -3.30
C GLU A 116 -0.17 21.36 -2.92
N VAL A 117 -0.90 22.11 -3.77
CA VAL A 117 -1.32 23.49 -3.44
C VAL A 117 -2.20 23.52 -2.21
N ARG A 118 -3.08 22.53 -2.03
CA ARG A 118 -3.93 22.40 -0.83
C ARG A 118 -3.10 22.08 0.41
N GLU A 119 -2.17 21.15 0.30
CA GLU A 119 -1.27 20.78 1.39
C GLU A 119 -0.47 21.99 1.91
N LEU A 120 0.10 22.77 0.98
CA LEU A 120 0.80 24.00 1.32
C LEU A 120 -0.17 25.06 1.87
N GLY A 121 -1.35 25.20 1.26
CA GLY A 121 -2.37 26.16 1.67
C GLY A 121 -2.81 25.99 3.13
N GLU A 122 -2.97 24.75 3.59
CA GLU A 122 -3.29 24.44 4.99
C GLU A 122 -2.18 24.85 5.97
N MET A 123 -0.93 25.00 5.51
CA MET A 123 0.19 25.49 6.32
C MET A 123 0.31 27.01 6.33
N LEU A 124 -0.23 27.70 5.29
CA LEU A 124 -0.08 29.13 5.10
C LEU A 124 -1.16 29.94 5.80
N ILE A 125 -2.42 29.51 5.71
CA ILE A 125 -3.56 30.26 6.22
C ILE A 125 -4.72 29.34 6.59
N SER A 126 -5.48 29.70 7.61
CA SER A 126 -6.73 29.04 7.98
C SER A 126 -7.90 29.99 7.70
N ILE A 127 -8.84 29.55 6.86
CA ILE A 127 -10.07 30.30 6.56
C ILE A 127 -11.21 29.72 7.41
N HIS A 128 -11.92 30.59 8.14
CA HIS A 128 -13.08 30.21 8.92
C HIS A 128 -14.33 30.91 8.32
N SER A 129 -15.00 30.22 7.38
CA SER A 129 -16.21 30.73 6.73
C SER A 129 -17.47 30.02 7.25
N GLN A 130 -18.65 30.58 6.89
CA GLN A 130 -19.95 30.00 7.27
C GLN A 130 -20.16 28.55 6.74
N HIS A 131 -19.43 28.14 5.73
CA HIS A 131 -19.57 26.85 5.08
C HIS A 131 -18.46 25.85 5.47
N GLU A 132 -17.41 26.27 6.17
CA GLU A 132 -16.24 25.44 6.50
C GLU A 132 -16.20 24.96 7.96
N HIS A 133 -17.31 24.64 8.56
CA HIS A 133 -17.34 23.97 9.87
C HIS A 133 -16.61 22.62 9.89
N GLN A 134 -16.19 22.09 8.72
CA GLN A 134 -15.58 20.77 8.62
C GLN A 134 -14.18 20.68 9.26
N ALA A 135 -13.38 21.73 9.25
CA ALA A 135 -12.06 21.71 9.87
C ALA A 135 -12.15 21.63 11.40
N LEU A 136 -13.08 22.40 12.01
CA LEU A 136 -13.34 22.37 13.45
C LEU A 136 -14.07 21.10 13.92
N LEU A 137 -14.62 20.27 13.01
CA LEU A 137 -15.22 18.98 13.37
C LEU A 137 -14.18 17.86 13.46
N ARG A 138 -12.96 18.07 13.00
CA ARG A 138 -11.88 17.07 13.07
C ARG A 138 -11.21 17.12 14.43
N LYS A 139 -11.17 15.99 15.12
CA LYS A 139 -10.52 15.87 16.45
C LYS A 139 -9.04 16.26 16.44
N GLU A 140 -8.35 15.98 15.33
CA GLU A 140 -6.94 16.33 15.12
C GLU A 140 -6.73 17.86 15.16
N THR A 141 -7.63 18.62 14.54
CA THR A 141 -7.61 20.10 14.51
C THR A 141 -7.78 20.68 15.91
N HIS A 142 -8.69 20.12 16.72
CA HIS A 142 -8.89 20.58 18.10
C HIS A 142 -7.61 20.45 18.94
N ARG A 143 -6.94 19.33 18.85
CA ARG A 143 -5.67 19.11 19.56
C ARG A 143 -4.61 20.10 19.08
N GLN A 144 -4.48 20.27 17.78
CA GLN A 144 -3.49 21.14 17.16
C GLN A 144 -3.68 22.62 17.59
N LEU A 145 -4.93 23.09 17.62
CA LEU A 145 -5.27 24.43 18.13
C LEU A 145 -4.92 24.57 19.61
N LEU A 146 -5.21 23.55 20.41
CA LEU A 146 -4.87 23.57 21.83
C LEU A 146 -3.36 23.52 22.07
N ASP A 147 -2.65 22.66 21.35
CA ASP A 147 -1.19 22.56 21.42
C ASP A 147 -0.52 23.88 20.99
N ASN A 148 -1.04 24.53 19.95
CA ASN A 148 -0.55 25.84 19.49
C ASN A 148 -0.85 26.96 20.52
N PHE A 149 -2.06 26.98 21.09
CA PHE A 149 -2.44 27.96 22.12
C PHE A 149 -1.60 27.80 23.39
N ALA A 150 -1.28 26.57 23.77
CA ALA A 150 -0.46 26.24 24.93
C ALA A 150 1.06 26.34 24.68
N GLU A 151 1.48 26.68 23.44
CA GLU A 151 2.89 26.64 23.02
C GLU A 151 3.56 25.27 23.28
N ALA A 152 2.76 24.20 23.28
CA ALA A 152 3.18 22.83 23.64
C ALA A 152 3.62 21.98 22.43
N GLY A 153 3.94 22.59 21.30
CA GLY A 153 4.31 21.89 20.07
C GLY A 153 5.51 20.96 20.24
N ALA A 154 6.54 21.40 20.94
CA ALA A 154 7.74 20.58 21.18
C ALA A 154 7.44 19.35 22.06
N GLN A 155 6.60 19.50 23.08
CA GLN A 155 6.18 18.41 23.96
C GLN A 155 5.31 17.41 23.22
N ALA A 156 4.39 17.89 22.36
CA ALA A 156 3.55 17.06 21.52
C ALA A 156 4.38 16.22 20.53
N GLU A 157 5.47 16.77 20.00
CA GLU A 157 6.40 16.06 19.13
C GLU A 157 7.18 14.98 19.89
N GLN A 158 7.72 15.30 21.07
CA GLN A 158 8.38 14.32 21.93
C GLN A 158 7.46 13.13 22.28
N VAL A 159 6.20 13.40 22.65
CA VAL A 159 5.21 12.35 22.91
C VAL A 159 4.99 11.48 21.67
N ARG A 160 4.94 12.08 20.49
CA ARG A 160 4.79 11.38 19.21
C ARG A 160 5.96 10.44 18.93
N ASP A 161 7.18 10.91 19.19
CA ASP A 161 8.39 10.12 18.96
C ASP A 161 8.53 8.98 19.98
N HIS A 162 8.22 9.24 21.25
CA HIS A 162 8.18 8.19 22.28
C HIS A 162 7.10 7.14 21.99
N TRP A 163 5.94 7.56 21.50
CA TRP A 163 4.89 6.63 21.07
C TRP A 163 5.32 5.74 19.90
N ARG A 164 5.98 6.32 18.89
CA ARG A 164 6.52 5.55 17.75
C ARG A 164 7.59 4.55 18.21
N ALA A 165 8.49 4.98 19.07
CA ALA A 165 9.52 4.11 19.63
C ALA A 165 8.92 2.96 20.46
N TRP A 166 7.93 3.27 21.29
CA TRP A 166 7.22 2.27 22.09
C TRP A 166 6.48 1.27 21.20
N GLN A 167 5.76 1.72 20.17
CA GLN A 167 5.09 0.82 19.23
C GLN A 167 6.07 -0.11 18.50
N LYS A 168 7.23 0.42 18.09
CA LYS A 168 8.28 -0.38 17.44
C LYS A 168 8.82 -1.45 18.40
N ALA A 169 9.13 -1.08 19.64
CA ALA A 169 9.61 -2.00 20.66
C ALA A 169 8.55 -3.09 20.99
N ARG A 170 7.29 -2.69 21.12
CA ARG A 170 6.19 -3.62 21.37
C ARG A 170 6.04 -4.65 20.24
N ARG A 171 6.05 -4.20 18.99
CA ARG A 171 5.98 -5.11 17.83
C ARG A 171 7.15 -6.10 17.79
N ALA A 172 8.39 -5.61 18.07
CA ALA A 172 9.57 -6.48 18.13
C ALA A 172 9.45 -7.52 19.26
N HIS A 173 8.95 -7.12 20.42
CA HIS A 173 8.70 -8.02 21.54
C HIS A 173 7.65 -9.09 21.18
N ASP A 174 6.51 -8.70 20.61
CA ASP A 174 5.45 -9.62 20.25
C ASP A 174 5.92 -10.62 19.16
N GLN A 175 6.73 -10.17 18.20
CA GLN A 175 7.37 -11.02 17.21
C GLN A 175 8.37 -12.01 17.82
N ALA A 176 9.19 -11.54 18.78
CA ALA A 176 10.14 -12.41 19.48
C ALA A 176 9.42 -13.49 20.31
N LEU A 177 8.33 -13.14 20.98
CA LEU A 177 7.50 -14.11 21.71
C LEU A 177 6.86 -15.15 20.79
N ALA A 178 6.34 -14.71 19.64
CA ALA A 178 5.76 -15.62 18.65
C ALA A 178 6.82 -16.58 18.10
N GLY A 179 7.99 -16.04 17.72
CA GLY A 179 9.10 -16.87 17.22
C GLY A 179 9.65 -17.85 18.27
N ALA A 180 9.70 -17.45 19.54
CA ALA A 180 10.12 -18.35 20.62
C ALA A 180 9.14 -19.52 20.80
N ARG A 181 7.83 -19.27 20.70
CA ARG A 181 6.82 -20.34 20.77
C ARG A 181 6.93 -21.32 19.60
N GLU A 182 7.03 -20.81 18.38
CA GLU A 182 7.21 -21.62 17.18
C GLU A 182 8.50 -22.48 17.26
N GLN A 183 9.57 -21.90 17.78
CA GLN A 183 10.83 -22.63 17.97
C GLN A 183 10.69 -23.74 19.01
N THR A 184 9.97 -23.52 20.10
CA THR A 184 9.69 -24.54 21.13
C THR A 184 8.87 -25.69 20.55
N GLU A 185 7.77 -25.40 19.86
CA GLU A 185 6.94 -26.40 19.20
C GLU A 185 7.73 -27.22 18.18
N ARG A 186 8.59 -26.56 17.40
CA ARG A 186 9.46 -27.26 16.45
C ARG A 186 10.50 -28.15 17.14
N GLN A 187 11.06 -27.69 18.25
CA GLN A 187 11.98 -28.50 19.04
C GLN A 187 11.32 -29.76 19.64
N GLU A 188 10.09 -29.62 20.14
CA GLU A 188 9.31 -30.74 20.65
C GLU A 188 9.01 -31.77 19.55
N LEU A 189 8.59 -31.29 18.37
CA LEU A 189 8.36 -32.16 17.21
C LEU A 189 9.65 -32.90 16.77
N LEU A 190 10.76 -32.19 16.66
CA LEU A 190 12.04 -32.79 16.27
C LEU A 190 12.53 -33.78 17.31
N ARG A 191 12.32 -33.51 18.61
CA ARG A 191 12.67 -34.47 19.68
C ARG A 191 11.84 -35.73 19.56
N PHE A 192 10.53 -35.61 19.34
CA PHE A 192 9.65 -36.76 19.13
C PHE A 192 10.10 -37.60 17.91
N GLN A 193 10.39 -36.94 16.77
CA GLN A 193 10.89 -37.65 15.58
C GLN A 193 12.25 -38.35 15.83
N LEU A 194 13.13 -37.73 16.61
CA LEU A 194 14.41 -38.33 16.98
C LEU A 194 14.20 -39.57 17.85
N GLU A 195 13.30 -39.50 18.85
CA GLU A 195 12.95 -40.64 19.70
C GLU A 195 12.36 -41.79 18.88
N GLU A 196 11.52 -41.53 17.88
CA GLU A 196 11.02 -42.55 16.96
C GLU A 196 12.14 -43.19 16.14
N LEU A 197 13.08 -42.41 15.63
CA LEU A 197 14.24 -42.92 14.88
C LEU A 197 15.18 -43.73 15.78
N ASP A 198 15.44 -43.24 16.98
CA ASP A 198 16.27 -43.97 17.96
C ASP A 198 15.62 -45.31 18.41
N ALA A 199 14.28 -45.32 18.51
CA ALA A 199 13.53 -46.52 18.84
C ALA A 199 13.64 -47.63 17.77
N LEU A 200 13.90 -47.27 16.50
CA LEU A 200 14.20 -48.23 15.43
C LEU A 200 15.53 -48.94 15.63
N ALA A 201 16.45 -48.36 16.45
CA ALA A 201 17.74 -48.93 16.80
C ALA A 201 18.56 -49.43 15.57
N LEU A 202 18.46 -48.73 14.47
CA LEU A 202 19.11 -49.10 13.21
C LEU A 202 20.64 -49.07 13.36
N SER A 203 21.29 -50.15 12.95
CA SER A 203 22.75 -50.26 12.89
C SER A 203 23.29 -49.59 11.62
N GLU A 204 24.55 -49.19 11.66
CA GLU A 204 25.22 -48.64 10.48
C GLU A 204 25.30 -49.70 9.37
N GLY A 205 24.71 -49.40 8.20
CA GLY A 205 24.64 -50.31 7.05
C GLY A 205 23.42 -51.23 7.01
N GLU A 206 22.59 -51.30 8.05
CA GLU A 206 21.39 -52.15 8.10
C GLU A 206 20.31 -51.74 7.07
N LEU A 207 20.15 -50.46 6.82
CA LEU A 207 19.16 -49.97 5.85
C LEU A 207 19.42 -50.48 4.42
N PRO A 208 20.62 -50.37 3.88
CA PRO A 208 20.95 -50.97 2.59
C PRO A 208 20.78 -52.51 2.54
N GLU A 209 21.05 -53.19 3.64
CA GLU A 209 20.85 -54.66 3.72
C GLU A 209 19.35 -55.01 3.68
N LEU A 210 18.52 -54.28 4.41
CA LEU A 210 17.07 -54.46 4.40
C LEU A 210 16.46 -54.09 3.03
N GLU A 211 16.93 -53.07 2.37
CA GLU A 211 16.51 -52.74 1.01
C GLU A 211 16.87 -53.83 0.01
N GLN A 212 18.08 -54.41 0.12
CA GLN A 212 18.51 -55.50 -0.74
C GLN A 212 17.70 -56.77 -0.49
N GLU A 213 17.40 -57.09 0.78
CA GLU A 213 16.57 -58.22 1.15
C GLU A 213 15.12 -58.07 0.67
N GLN A 214 14.56 -56.89 0.81
CA GLN A 214 13.23 -56.55 0.27
C GLN A 214 13.16 -56.75 -1.24
N GLN A 215 14.17 -56.27 -1.96
CA GLN A 215 14.28 -56.48 -3.40
C GLN A 215 14.40 -57.96 -3.80
N ARG A 216 15.20 -58.73 -3.03
CA ARG A 216 15.35 -60.17 -3.22
C ARG A 216 14.05 -60.93 -3.00
N LEU A 217 13.33 -60.61 -1.93
CA LEU A 217 12.03 -61.22 -1.61
C LEU A 217 10.96 -60.86 -2.65
N GLY A 218 10.87 -59.58 -3.08
CA GLY A 218 9.95 -59.15 -4.14
C GLY A 218 10.24 -59.83 -5.48
N ASN A 219 11.51 -60.02 -5.83
CA ASN A 219 11.91 -60.79 -7.03
C ASN A 219 11.58 -62.28 -6.90
N ALA A 220 11.77 -62.88 -5.71
CA ALA A 220 11.43 -64.28 -5.45
C ALA A 220 9.91 -64.52 -5.62
N GLU A 221 9.07 -63.64 -5.10
CA GLU A 221 7.61 -63.71 -5.27
C GLU A 221 7.19 -63.61 -6.75
N ALA A 222 7.82 -62.70 -7.52
CA ALA A 222 7.58 -62.56 -8.94
C ALA A 222 8.00 -63.82 -9.73
N LEU A 223 9.17 -64.38 -9.37
CA LEU A 223 9.66 -65.63 -9.97
C LEU A 223 8.74 -66.81 -9.66
N ILE A 224 8.31 -66.99 -8.40
CA ILE A 224 7.35 -68.02 -8.04
C ILE A 224 6.07 -67.90 -8.86
N ARG A 225 5.53 -66.73 -9.00
CA ARG A 225 4.32 -66.46 -9.79
C ARG A 225 4.53 -66.79 -11.26
N LEU A 226 5.64 -66.38 -11.85
CA LEU A 226 5.98 -66.70 -13.23
C LEU A 226 6.20 -68.22 -13.44
N CYS A 227 6.86 -68.89 -12.50
CA CYS A 227 7.04 -70.36 -12.55
C CYS A 227 5.68 -71.10 -12.45
N GLN A 228 4.79 -70.62 -11.56
CA GLN A 228 3.46 -71.20 -11.45
C GLN A 228 2.67 -71.01 -12.76
N GLN A 229 2.70 -69.80 -13.33
CA GLN A 229 2.06 -69.56 -14.65
C GLN A 229 2.63 -70.45 -15.75
N ALA A 230 3.94 -70.62 -15.76
CA ALA A 230 4.59 -71.52 -16.73
C ALA A 230 4.20 -73.01 -16.54
N VAL A 231 4.17 -73.51 -15.29
CA VAL A 231 3.71 -74.85 -14.97
C VAL A 231 2.25 -75.05 -15.38
N THR A 232 1.37 -74.11 -15.04
CA THR A 232 -0.05 -74.16 -15.45
C THR A 232 -0.19 -74.17 -16.96
N ALA A 233 0.55 -73.31 -17.67
CA ALA A 233 0.48 -73.29 -19.16
C ALA A 233 1.04 -74.53 -19.81
N LEU A 234 2.04 -75.22 -19.21
CA LEU A 234 2.69 -76.35 -19.77
C LEU A 234 1.97 -77.67 -19.42
N TYR A 235 1.52 -77.82 -18.15
CA TYR A 235 1.05 -79.10 -17.64
C TYR A 235 -0.33 -79.08 -16.96
N ASP A 236 -0.71 -78.03 -16.21
CA ASP A 236 -1.89 -78.07 -15.34
C ASP A 236 -3.07 -77.20 -15.83
N GLY A 237 -3.08 -76.73 -17.08
CA GLY A 237 -4.16 -75.95 -17.65
C GLY A 237 -5.37 -76.80 -18.04
N ASP A 238 -6.58 -76.33 -17.69
CA ASP A 238 -7.85 -77.01 -17.96
C ASP A 238 -8.21 -77.07 -19.45
N GLU A 239 -7.60 -76.25 -20.31
CA GLU A 239 -7.89 -76.23 -21.76
C GLU A 239 -6.57 -76.41 -22.57
N GLY A 240 -6.23 -77.71 -22.85
CA GLY A 240 -5.21 -78.04 -23.83
C GLY A 240 -3.81 -77.51 -23.58
N THR A 241 -3.10 -78.02 -22.63
CA THR A 241 -1.72 -77.63 -22.30
C THR A 241 -0.73 -77.84 -23.46
N CYS A 242 0.40 -77.15 -23.45
CA CYS A 242 1.46 -77.40 -24.45
C CYS A 242 1.89 -78.87 -24.52
N ASN A 243 1.87 -79.56 -23.37
CA ASN A 243 2.15 -80.97 -23.32
C ASN A 243 1.06 -81.82 -24.03
N ASP A 244 -0.18 -81.51 -23.88
CA ASP A 244 -1.32 -82.17 -24.59
C ASP A 244 -1.26 -81.92 -26.09
N GLN A 245 -0.94 -80.68 -26.48
CA GLN A 245 -0.76 -80.37 -27.93
C GLN A 245 0.44 -81.13 -28.53
N LEU A 246 1.58 -81.25 -27.82
CA LEU A 246 2.69 -82.06 -28.27
C LEU A 246 2.33 -83.52 -28.34
N GLY A 247 1.57 -84.05 -27.39
CA GLY A 247 1.04 -85.40 -27.42
C GLY A 247 0.13 -85.62 -28.64
N GLN A 248 -0.75 -84.74 -28.96
CA GLN A 248 -1.61 -84.80 -30.16
C GLN A 248 -0.78 -84.80 -31.46
N VAL A 249 0.19 -83.85 -31.53
CA VAL A 249 1.07 -83.75 -32.70
C VAL A 249 1.88 -85.08 -32.85
N SER A 250 2.41 -85.62 -31.76
CA SER A 250 3.12 -86.94 -31.81
C SER A 250 2.23 -88.05 -32.28
N HIS A 251 0.99 -88.09 -31.81
CA HIS A 251 -0.01 -89.05 -32.27
C HIS A 251 -0.29 -88.93 -33.77
N TRP A 252 -0.53 -87.68 -34.27
CA TRP A 252 -0.73 -87.45 -35.69
C TRP A 252 0.48 -87.90 -36.58
N VAL A 253 1.70 -87.62 -36.08
CA VAL A 253 2.93 -88.06 -36.78
C VAL A 253 3.03 -89.57 -36.83
N GLU A 254 2.68 -90.30 -35.76
CA GLU A 254 2.67 -91.80 -35.74
C GLU A 254 1.56 -92.36 -36.66
N GLU A 255 0.40 -91.71 -36.69
CA GLU A 255 -0.69 -92.12 -37.60
C GLU A 255 -0.34 -91.87 -39.08
N ALA A 256 0.37 -90.76 -39.38
CA ALA A 256 0.89 -90.51 -40.73
C ALA A 256 2.04 -91.42 -41.17
N ARG A 257 2.65 -92.20 -40.25
CA ARG A 257 3.72 -93.18 -40.52
C ARG A 257 3.19 -94.59 -40.80
N ARG A 258 1.93 -94.86 -40.51
CA ARG A 258 1.19 -96.03 -40.84
C ARG A 258 0.55 -95.97 -42.25
#